data_593da5a76f688d4c57d5d0f376341689
#
_entry.id   593da5a76f688d4c57d5d0f376341689
#
_cell.length_a   1.000
_cell.length_b   1.000
_cell.length_c   1.000
_cell.angle_alpha   90.00
_cell.angle_beta   90.00
_cell.angle_gamma   90.00
#
_symmetry.space_group_name_H-M   'P 1'
#
loop_
_entity.id
_entity.type
_entity.pdbx_description
1 polymer ?
#
loop_
_entity_poly.entity_id
_entity_poly.type
_entity_poly.pdbx_seq_one_letter_code
_entity_poly.pdbx_strand_id
1 'polypeptide(L)'
;RVAIYAGDYLLTVCYQLLSKYSQDLAGIQLPTDGMMRVVEGELSQMEESYKTDVTIQDYLKRIDGKTAQLFMLSCMMGERFSGMGELERARHIGNSIGMAFQLLDDILDYEVSSSELGKPVLEDVAQGIYTMPLIASLPKCEKELLPLLEKKNQLTAPDRLAIQKLVVNAGGVETAKDFASKYTMKAIHQIEKLPEADVK
;
A
#
# COMPACT_ATOMS: atom_id res chain seq x y z
N ARG A 1 18.87 6.14 -13.33
CA ARG A 1 18.39 7.33 -14.06
C ARG A 1 17.44 6.96 -15.20
N VAL A 2 17.75 5.98 -16.07
CA VAL A 2 16.88 5.56 -17.20
C VAL A 2 15.48 5.13 -16.70
N ALA A 3 15.40 4.36 -15.62
CA ALA A 3 14.12 3.90 -15.08
C ALA A 3 13.22 5.07 -14.62
N ILE A 4 13.77 6.13 -14.04
CA ILE A 4 13.03 7.32 -13.62
C ILE A 4 12.41 7.99 -14.85
N TYR A 5 13.22 8.29 -15.87
CA TYR A 5 12.72 8.91 -17.12
C TYR A 5 11.73 8.00 -17.86
N ALA A 6 11.89 6.68 -17.79
CA ALA A 6 10.92 5.75 -18.36
C ALA A 6 9.56 5.84 -17.65
N GLY A 7 9.57 5.97 -16.31
CA GLY A 7 8.35 6.21 -15.51
C GLY A 7 7.69 7.54 -15.87
N ASP A 8 8.46 8.63 -15.95
CA ASP A 8 7.95 9.95 -16.32
C ASP A 8 7.36 9.95 -17.74
N TYR A 9 8.01 9.25 -18.68
CA TYR A 9 7.51 9.08 -20.04
C TYR A 9 6.18 8.34 -20.06
N LEU A 10 6.07 7.20 -19.35
CA LEU A 10 4.83 6.43 -19.26
C LEU A 10 3.70 7.26 -18.65
N LEU A 11 3.98 8.03 -17.61
CA LEU A 11 3.00 8.94 -17.01
C LEU A 11 2.54 9.99 -18.02
N THR A 12 3.45 10.57 -18.79
CA THR A 12 3.13 11.52 -19.86
C THR A 12 2.24 10.88 -20.95
N VAL A 13 2.52 9.62 -21.35
CA VAL A 13 1.70 8.86 -22.27
C VAL A 13 0.28 8.62 -21.71
N CYS A 14 0.18 8.30 -20.40
CA CYS A 14 -1.14 8.17 -19.74
C CYS A 14 -1.95 9.46 -19.87
N TYR A 15 -1.37 10.62 -19.56
CA TYR A 15 -2.05 11.91 -19.69
C TYR A 15 -2.42 12.24 -21.15
N GLN A 16 -1.57 11.89 -22.10
CA GLN A 16 -1.87 12.06 -23.53
C GLN A 16 -3.09 11.23 -23.94
N LEU A 17 -3.15 9.95 -23.49
CA LEU A 17 -4.30 9.07 -23.77
C LEU A 17 -5.58 9.59 -23.10
N LEU A 18 -5.50 10.01 -21.84
CA LEU A 18 -6.63 10.61 -21.13
C LEU A 18 -7.14 11.86 -21.87
N SER A 19 -6.28 12.77 -22.27
CA SER A 19 -6.64 13.97 -23.04
C SER A 19 -7.28 13.65 -24.38
N LYS A 20 -6.85 12.55 -25.03
CA LYS A 20 -7.36 12.15 -26.35
C LYS A 20 -8.73 11.48 -26.28
N TYR A 21 -8.99 10.70 -25.22
CA TYR A 21 -10.17 9.84 -25.13
C TYR A 21 -11.19 10.27 -24.08
N SER A 22 -10.85 11.21 -23.18
CA SER A 22 -11.82 11.78 -22.26
C SER A 22 -12.89 12.57 -23.00
N GLN A 23 -14.14 12.29 -22.67
CA GLN A 23 -15.28 12.96 -23.27
C GLN A 23 -15.68 14.24 -22.54
N ASP A 24 -15.18 14.42 -21.31
CA ASP A 24 -15.47 15.55 -20.44
C ASP A 24 -14.31 15.87 -19.49
N LEU A 25 -14.42 17.00 -18.79
CA LEU A 25 -13.43 17.47 -17.83
C LEU A 25 -13.23 16.50 -16.65
N ALA A 26 -14.28 15.84 -16.18
CA ALA A 26 -14.20 14.91 -15.06
C ALA A 26 -13.33 13.67 -15.38
N GLY A 27 -13.29 13.25 -16.66
CA GLY A 27 -12.40 12.17 -17.11
C GLY A 27 -10.91 12.51 -17.05
N ILE A 28 -10.57 13.80 -16.93
CA ILE A 28 -9.19 14.28 -16.73
C ILE A 28 -8.94 14.60 -15.26
N GLN A 29 -9.89 15.22 -14.56
CA GLN A 29 -9.73 15.61 -13.17
C GLN A 29 -9.57 14.41 -12.25
N LEU A 30 -10.38 13.38 -12.38
CA LEU A 30 -10.36 12.20 -11.52
C LEU A 30 -8.96 11.55 -11.46
N PRO A 31 -8.29 11.19 -12.58
CA PRO A 31 -6.94 10.64 -12.52
C PRO A 31 -5.90 11.65 -12.06
N THR A 32 -6.06 12.95 -12.35
CA THR A 32 -5.11 13.98 -11.92
C THR A 32 -5.15 14.15 -10.40
N ASP A 33 -6.34 14.26 -9.80
CA ASP A 33 -6.52 14.34 -8.35
C ASP A 33 -5.99 13.07 -7.65
N GLY A 34 -6.19 11.91 -8.28
CA GLY A 34 -5.67 10.67 -7.75
C GLY A 34 -4.15 10.60 -7.78
N MET A 35 -3.50 11.05 -8.83
CA MET A 35 -2.03 11.13 -8.91
C MET A 35 -1.47 12.12 -7.88
N MET A 36 -2.12 13.25 -7.64
CA MET A 36 -1.76 14.17 -6.56
C MET A 36 -1.73 13.45 -5.21
N ARG A 37 -2.78 12.69 -4.87
CA ARG A 37 -2.85 11.93 -3.61
C ARG A 37 -1.74 10.90 -3.48
N VAL A 38 -1.34 10.24 -4.57
CA VAL A 38 -0.21 9.31 -4.56
C VAL A 38 1.08 10.03 -4.17
N VAL A 39 1.36 11.18 -4.77
CA VAL A 39 2.55 12.00 -4.45
C VAL A 39 2.49 12.52 -3.00
N GLU A 40 1.34 12.98 -2.54
CA GLU A 40 1.13 13.40 -1.14
C GLU A 40 1.38 12.24 -0.16
N GLY A 41 0.94 11.02 -0.51
CA GLY A 41 1.20 9.81 0.29
C GLY A 41 2.69 9.46 0.38
N GLU A 42 3.44 9.61 -0.71
CA GLU A 42 4.90 9.42 -0.72
C GLU A 42 5.61 10.49 0.13
N LEU A 43 5.22 11.75 0.03
CA LEU A 43 5.78 12.83 0.84
C LEU A 43 5.51 12.60 2.33
N SER A 44 4.29 12.22 2.69
CA SER A 44 3.91 11.87 4.07
C SER A 44 4.78 10.71 4.61
N GLN A 45 5.02 9.68 3.80
CA GLN A 45 5.90 8.57 4.18
C GLN A 45 7.33 9.05 4.47
N MET A 46 7.87 9.97 3.67
CA MET A 46 9.21 10.52 3.89
C MET A 46 9.28 11.30 5.22
N GLU A 47 8.23 12.04 5.56
CA GLU A 47 8.15 12.79 6.82
C GLU A 47 8.02 11.88 8.05
N GLU A 48 7.44 10.70 7.88
CA GLU A 48 7.27 9.69 8.93
C GLU A 48 8.47 8.76 9.12
N SER A 49 9.50 8.87 8.28
CA SER A 49 10.68 8.00 8.34
C SER A 49 11.34 8.01 9.72
N TYR A 50 11.61 6.82 10.25
CA TYR A 50 12.20 6.58 11.58
C TYR A 50 11.36 7.05 12.78
N LYS A 51 10.09 7.41 12.59
CA LYS A 51 9.19 7.73 13.70
C LYS A 51 8.58 6.46 14.29
N THR A 52 8.72 6.29 15.59
CA THR A 52 8.21 5.12 16.34
C THR A 52 6.83 5.37 16.95
N ASP A 53 6.31 6.59 16.87
CA ASP A 53 4.99 7.00 17.37
C ASP A 53 3.89 6.93 16.30
N VAL A 54 4.21 6.37 15.12
CA VAL A 54 3.23 6.15 14.03
C VAL A 54 2.16 5.15 14.49
N THR A 55 0.91 5.54 14.34
CA THR A 55 -0.24 4.70 14.70
C THR A 55 -0.69 3.80 13.54
N ILE A 56 -1.47 2.77 13.86
CA ILE A 56 -2.14 1.94 12.82
C ILE A 56 -3.01 2.81 11.91
N GLN A 57 -3.65 3.86 12.42
CA GLN A 57 -4.47 4.76 11.62
C GLN A 57 -3.64 5.60 10.64
N ASP A 58 -2.48 6.09 11.06
CA ASP A 58 -1.55 6.84 10.20
C ASP A 58 -1.06 5.93 9.07
N TYR A 59 -0.64 4.70 9.40
CA TYR A 59 -0.25 3.70 8.42
C TYR A 59 -1.37 3.41 7.41
N LEU A 60 -2.61 3.15 7.87
CA LEU A 60 -3.73 2.88 6.97
C LEU A 60 -4.03 4.07 6.05
N LYS A 61 -3.96 5.30 6.56
CA LYS A 61 -4.13 6.51 5.76
C LYS A 61 -3.02 6.65 4.71
N ARG A 62 -1.79 6.34 5.08
CA ARG A 62 -0.64 6.37 4.17
C ARG A 62 -0.80 5.40 3.01
N ILE A 63 -1.12 4.12 3.27
CA ILE A 63 -1.29 3.12 2.21
C ILE A 63 -2.55 3.36 1.37
N ASP A 64 -3.58 3.99 1.93
CA ASP A 64 -4.75 4.44 1.18
C ASP A 64 -4.36 5.45 0.10
N GLY A 65 -3.60 6.47 0.46
CA GLY A 65 -3.11 7.48 -0.49
C GLY A 65 -2.07 6.94 -1.47
N LYS A 66 -1.05 6.23 -0.97
CA LYS A 66 0.09 5.78 -1.78
C LYS A 66 -0.26 4.64 -2.74
N THR A 67 -0.91 3.58 -2.26
CA THR A 67 -1.11 2.32 -2.99
C THR A 67 -2.56 2.12 -3.41
N ALA A 68 -3.52 2.20 -2.49
CA ALA A 68 -4.91 1.90 -2.79
C ALA A 68 -5.53 2.89 -3.78
N GLN A 69 -5.02 4.12 -3.84
CA GLN A 69 -5.47 5.16 -4.76
C GLN A 69 -5.36 4.73 -6.24
N LEU A 70 -4.28 4.06 -6.65
CA LEU A 70 -4.13 3.60 -8.04
C LEU A 70 -5.08 2.47 -8.39
N PHE A 71 -5.30 1.53 -7.48
CA PHE A 71 -6.32 0.47 -7.66
C PHE A 71 -7.72 1.07 -7.77
N MET A 72 -8.04 2.01 -6.89
CA MET A 72 -9.30 2.73 -6.91
C MET A 72 -9.52 3.46 -8.24
N LEU A 73 -8.53 4.23 -8.71
CA LEU A 73 -8.60 4.94 -9.98
C LEU A 73 -8.80 3.98 -11.16
N SER A 74 -8.07 2.86 -11.18
CA SER A 74 -8.19 1.87 -12.26
C SER A 74 -9.61 1.30 -12.35
N CYS A 75 -10.21 0.94 -11.22
CA CYS A 75 -11.60 0.46 -11.17
C CYS A 75 -12.60 1.54 -11.58
N MET A 76 -12.43 2.77 -11.08
CA MET A 76 -13.32 3.89 -11.40
C MET A 76 -13.25 4.28 -12.88
N MET A 77 -12.06 4.28 -13.46
CA MET A 77 -11.89 4.58 -14.90
C MET A 77 -12.49 3.48 -15.76
N GLY A 78 -12.28 2.20 -15.40
CA GLY A 78 -12.92 1.08 -16.10
C GLY A 78 -14.44 1.18 -16.08
N GLU A 79 -15.02 1.48 -14.93
CA GLU A 79 -16.47 1.67 -14.78
C GLU A 79 -16.97 2.87 -15.60
N ARG A 80 -16.27 4.01 -15.52
CA ARG A 80 -16.63 5.21 -16.26
C ARG A 80 -16.68 4.97 -17.77
N PHE A 81 -15.75 4.20 -18.32
CA PHE A 81 -15.75 3.85 -19.75
C PHE A 81 -16.79 2.78 -20.11
N SER A 82 -17.18 1.91 -19.18
CA SER A 82 -18.26 0.94 -19.39
C SER A 82 -19.65 1.56 -19.32
N GLY A 83 -19.80 2.65 -18.55
CA GLY A 83 -21.08 3.37 -18.42
C GLY A 83 -22.15 2.61 -17.63
N MET A 84 -21.77 1.69 -16.75
CA MET A 84 -22.72 0.88 -15.96
C MET A 84 -23.38 1.64 -14.82
N GLY A 85 -22.87 2.80 -14.43
CA GLY A 85 -23.44 3.62 -13.36
C GLY A 85 -23.06 3.20 -11.93
N GLU A 86 -22.03 2.38 -11.78
CA GLU A 86 -21.59 1.79 -10.50
C GLU A 86 -20.29 2.41 -9.96
N LEU A 87 -20.06 3.69 -10.24
CA LEU A 87 -18.79 4.38 -9.94
C LEU A 87 -18.37 4.29 -8.47
N GLU A 88 -19.31 4.48 -7.52
CA GLU A 88 -19.03 4.38 -6.09
C GLU A 88 -18.68 2.95 -5.67
N ARG A 89 -19.30 1.96 -6.29
CA ARG A 89 -18.97 0.54 -6.05
C ARG A 89 -17.57 0.23 -6.58
N ALA A 90 -17.25 0.65 -7.80
CA ALA A 90 -15.92 0.53 -8.39
C ALA A 90 -14.84 1.17 -7.50
N ARG A 91 -15.13 2.35 -6.93
CA ARG A 91 -14.27 3.03 -5.96
C ARG A 91 -14.01 2.17 -4.73
N HIS A 92 -15.05 1.61 -4.12
CA HIS A 92 -14.92 0.76 -2.94
C HIS A 92 -14.19 -0.55 -3.22
N ILE A 93 -14.43 -1.18 -4.36
CA ILE A 93 -13.73 -2.39 -4.79
C ILE A 93 -12.23 -2.11 -4.93
N GLY A 94 -11.88 -1.11 -5.75
CA GLY A 94 -10.49 -0.75 -6.00
C GLY A 94 -9.74 -0.37 -4.72
N ASN A 95 -10.34 0.48 -3.88
CA ASN A 95 -9.74 0.85 -2.59
C ASN A 95 -9.48 -0.38 -1.72
N SER A 96 -10.48 -1.25 -1.56
CA SER A 96 -10.34 -2.44 -0.70
C SER A 96 -9.31 -3.43 -1.23
N ILE A 97 -9.22 -3.62 -2.54
CA ILE A 97 -8.18 -4.45 -3.16
C ILE A 97 -6.80 -3.85 -2.91
N GLY A 98 -6.62 -2.55 -3.14
CA GLY A 98 -5.34 -1.88 -2.96
C GLY A 98 -4.85 -1.89 -1.51
N MET A 99 -5.76 -1.69 -0.55
CA MET A 99 -5.46 -1.82 0.89
C MET A 99 -5.02 -3.24 1.25
N ALA A 100 -5.76 -4.27 0.78
CA ALA A 100 -5.40 -5.66 1.02
C ALA A 100 -4.05 -6.02 0.38
N PHE A 101 -3.81 -5.54 -0.84
CA PHE A 101 -2.57 -5.77 -1.58
C PHE A 101 -1.36 -5.23 -0.81
N GLN A 102 -1.40 -3.97 -0.33
CA GLN A 102 -0.28 -3.40 0.41
C GLN A 102 -0.04 -4.12 1.74
N LEU A 103 -1.11 -4.44 2.48
CA LEU A 103 -0.99 -5.20 3.73
C LEU A 103 -0.34 -6.57 3.50
N LEU A 104 -0.68 -7.27 2.42
CA LEU A 104 -0.07 -8.56 2.07
C LEU A 104 1.39 -8.41 1.66
N ASP A 105 1.73 -7.36 0.90
CA ASP A 105 3.12 -7.05 0.52
C ASP A 105 3.98 -6.82 1.76
N ASP A 106 3.50 -6.02 2.71
CA ASP A 106 4.19 -5.73 3.97
C ASP A 106 4.34 -6.98 4.87
N ILE A 107 3.38 -7.92 4.84
CA ILE A 107 3.45 -9.20 5.56
C ILE A 107 4.56 -10.08 4.99
N LEU A 108 4.72 -10.11 3.67
CA LEU A 108 5.73 -10.94 3.01
C LEU A 108 7.16 -10.62 3.47
N ASP A 109 7.47 -9.36 3.79
CA ASP A 109 8.78 -8.96 4.33
C ASP A 109 9.10 -9.63 5.68
N TYR A 110 8.09 -10.13 6.41
CA TYR A 110 8.27 -10.81 7.70
C TYR A 110 8.16 -12.33 7.62
N GLU A 111 7.53 -12.90 6.59
CA GLU A 111 7.28 -14.34 6.49
C GLU A 111 8.28 -15.06 5.59
N VAL A 112 8.84 -14.38 4.60
CA VAL A 112 9.70 -14.99 3.59
C VAL A 112 11.17 -14.79 3.95
N SER A 113 11.98 -15.83 3.73
CA SER A 113 13.42 -15.76 3.96
C SER A 113 14.12 -14.92 2.87
N SER A 114 15.27 -14.34 3.21
CA SER A 114 16.07 -13.58 2.25
C SER A 114 16.50 -14.39 1.02
N SER A 115 16.64 -15.71 1.16
CA SER A 115 16.96 -16.61 0.05
C SER A 115 15.81 -16.81 -0.93
N GLU A 116 14.57 -16.72 -0.45
CA GLU A 116 13.35 -16.84 -1.27
C GLU A 116 12.95 -15.52 -1.92
N LEU A 117 13.14 -14.40 -1.20
CA LEU A 117 12.85 -13.05 -1.73
C LEU A 117 13.89 -12.56 -2.76
N GLY A 118 15.11 -13.09 -2.74
CA GLY A 118 16.21 -12.59 -3.56
C GLY A 118 16.71 -11.18 -3.16
N LYS A 119 16.22 -10.65 -2.04
CA LYS A 119 16.61 -9.35 -1.44
C LYS A 119 16.77 -9.51 0.09
N PRO A 120 17.50 -8.59 0.76
CA PRO A 120 17.55 -8.60 2.22
C PRO A 120 16.16 -8.43 2.83
N VAL A 121 15.87 -9.16 3.91
CA VAL A 121 14.62 -8.99 4.66
C VAL A 121 14.57 -7.63 5.37
N LEU A 122 13.38 -7.08 5.60
CA LEU A 122 13.14 -5.84 6.31
C LEU A 122 13.95 -4.64 5.78
N GLU A 123 14.01 -4.51 4.45
CA GLU A 123 14.69 -3.37 3.82
C GLU A 123 13.97 -2.06 4.17
N ASP A 124 12.63 -2.07 4.20
CA ASP A 124 11.80 -0.94 4.58
C ASP A 124 12.11 -0.47 6.01
N VAL A 125 12.25 -1.39 6.95
CA VAL A 125 12.62 -1.06 8.34
C VAL A 125 14.00 -0.38 8.40
N ALA A 126 14.95 -0.84 7.60
CA ALA A 126 16.28 -0.22 7.53
C ALA A 126 16.23 1.21 6.94
N GLN A 127 15.26 1.49 6.08
CA GLN A 127 15.01 2.83 5.53
C GLN A 127 14.12 3.69 6.44
N GLY A 128 13.69 3.16 7.58
CA GLY A 128 12.83 3.86 8.55
C GLY A 128 11.35 3.83 8.18
N ILE A 129 10.95 3.00 7.24
CA ILE A 129 9.56 2.81 6.84
C ILE A 129 8.98 1.69 7.71
N TYR A 130 8.15 2.08 8.67
CA TYR A 130 7.52 1.11 9.58
C TYR A 130 6.13 0.75 9.07
N THR A 131 5.90 -0.56 8.93
CA THR A 131 4.69 -1.13 8.35
C THR A 131 3.81 -1.78 9.42
N MET A 132 2.61 -2.19 9.06
CA MET A 132 1.60 -2.70 10.00
C MET A 132 2.14 -3.75 10.97
N PRO A 133 2.90 -4.80 10.56
CA PRO A 133 3.38 -5.81 11.49
C PRO A 133 4.23 -5.21 12.62
N LEU A 134 5.15 -4.28 12.30
CA LEU A 134 6.01 -3.64 13.29
C LEU A 134 5.21 -2.69 14.19
N ILE A 135 4.37 -1.82 13.60
CA ILE A 135 3.55 -0.86 14.34
C ILE A 135 2.65 -1.58 15.36
N ALA A 136 2.01 -2.67 14.96
CA ALA A 136 1.15 -3.47 15.85
C ALA A 136 1.91 -4.20 16.96
N SER A 137 3.21 -4.42 16.78
CA SER A 137 4.06 -5.10 17.74
C SER A 137 4.67 -4.16 18.79
N LEU A 138 4.89 -2.89 18.42
CA LEU A 138 5.54 -1.89 19.29
C LEU A 138 4.98 -1.87 20.73
N PRO A 139 3.67 -1.80 20.96
CA PRO A 139 3.13 -1.74 22.32
C PRO A 139 3.43 -2.98 23.18
N LYS A 140 3.76 -4.12 22.55
CA LYS A 140 3.99 -5.40 23.24
C LYS A 140 5.46 -5.69 23.54
N CYS A 141 6.37 -5.18 22.71
CA CYS A 141 7.82 -5.44 22.80
C CYS A 141 8.65 -4.17 22.58
N GLU A 142 8.15 -3.03 23.06
CA GLU A 142 8.77 -1.72 22.92
C GLU A 142 10.21 -1.70 23.45
N LYS A 143 10.45 -2.28 24.62
CA LYS A 143 11.76 -2.30 25.30
C LYS A 143 12.84 -3.01 24.49
N GLU A 144 12.44 -4.03 23.72
CA GLU A 144 13.35 -4.81 22.90
C GLU A 144 13.49 -4.21 21.49
N LEU A 145 12.42 -3.64 20.93
CA LEU A 145 12.41 -3.07 19.58
C LEU A 145 13.09 -1.71 19.52
N LEU A 146 12.80 -0.79 20.43
CA LEU A 146 13.32 0.59 20.36
C LEU A 146 14.85 0.66 20.24
N PRO A 147 15.66 -0.09 21.06
CA PRO A 147 17.12 -0.03 20.92
C PRO A 147 17.64 -0.50 19.56
N LEU A 148 16.90 -1.39 18.88
CA LEU A 148 17.22 -1.83 17.52
C LEU A 148 16.86 -0.76 16.50
N LEU A 149 15.66 -0.19 16.59
CA LEU A 149 15.16 0.84 15.65
C LEU A 149 15.96 2.15 15.74
N GLU A 150 16.51 2.48 16.91
CA GLU A 150 17.41 3.64 17.10
C GLU A 150 18.69 3.56 16.28
N LYS A 151 19.11 2.37 15.83
CA LYS A 151 20.25 2.19 14.91
C LYS A 151 19.97 2.73 13.52
N LYS A 152 18.71 2.93 13.13
CA LYS A 152 18.28 3.50 11.84
C LYS A 152 18.93 2.77 10.64
N ASN A 153 19.56 3.52 9.74
CA ASN A 153 20.25 3.00 8.56
C ASN A 153 21.51 2.16 8.87
N GLN A 154 21.87 2.01 10.15
CA GLN A 154 23.00 1.16 10.59
C GLN A 154 22.54 -0.24 11.03
N LEU A 155 21.28 -0.61 10.80
CA LEU A 155 20.77 -1.94 11.08
C LEU A 155 21.55 -3.02 10.31
N THR A 156 22.16 -3.92 11.07
CA THR A 156 22.86 -5.07 10.48
C THR A 156 21.88 -6.21 10.15
N ALA A 157 22.33 -7.20 9.36
CA ALA A 157 21.50 -8.37 9.08
C ALA A 157 21.04 -9.14 10.34
N PRO A 158 21.89 -9.36 11.36
CA PRO A 158 21.45 -9.90 12.65
C PRO A 158 20.40 -9.04 13.37
N ASP A 159 20.50 -7.70 13.30
CA ASP A 159 19.51 -6.80 13.90
C ASP A 159 18.15 -6.95 13.23
N ARG A 160 18.12 -7.01 11.89
CA ARG A 160 16.88 -7.21 11.12
C ARG A 160 16.22 -8.55 11.46
N LEU A 161 17.01 -9.63 11.57
CA LEU A 161 16.49 -10.93 12.00
C LEU A 161 15.95 -10.91 13.45
N ALA A 162 16.57 -10.14 14.34
CA ALA A 162 16.07 -9.95 15.71
C ALA A 162 14.73 -9.22 15.70
N ILE A 163 14.61 -8.12 14.92
CA ILE A 163 13.36 -7.38 14.73
C ILE A 163 12.27 -8.29 14.16
N GLN A 164 12.57 -9.05 13.09
CA GLN A 164 11.62 -9.98 12.48
C GLN A 164 11.05 -10.96 13.51
N LYS A 165 11.92 -11.61 14.31
CA LYS A 165 11.49 -12.54 15.34
C LYS A 165 10.64 -11.90 16.43
N LEU A 166 11.00 -10.69 16.89
CA LEU A 166 10.23 -9.96 17.88
C LEU A 166 8.84 -9.62 17.37
N VAL A 167 8.74 -9.12 16.13
CA VAL A 167 7.46 -8.76 15.48
C VAL A 167 6.55 -9.98 15.29
N VAL A 168 7.10 -11.10 14.79
CA VAL A 168 6.34 -12.35 14.63
C VAL A 168 5.87 -12.87 15.98
N ASN A 169 6.75 -12.95 16.97
CA ASN A 169 6.41 -13.46 18.31
C ASN A 169 5.39 -12.57 19.05
N ALA A 170 5.41 -11.26 18.82
CA ALA A 170 4.43 -10.32 19.37
C ALA A 170 3.05 -10.37 18.67
N GLY A 171 2.91 -11.17 17.60
CA GLY A 171 1.66 -11.29 16.84
C GLY A 171 1.37 -10.10 15.92
N GLY A 172 2.40 -9.35 15.52
CA GLY A 172 2.25 -8.21 14.61
C GLY A 172 1.83 -8.64 13.22
N VAL A 173 2.40 -9.73 12.72
CA VAL A 173 2.05 -10.34 11.44
C VAL A 173 0.59 -10.81 11.43
N GLU A 174 0.14 -11.48 12.49
CA GLU A 174 -1.25 -11.93 12.61
C GLU A 174 -2.23 -10.76 12.63
N THR A 175 -1.88 -9.67 13.31
CA THR A 175 -2.67 -8.43 13.29
C THR A 175 -2.79 -7.88 11.86
N ALA A 176 -1.70 -7.84 11.11
CA ALA A 176 -1.71 -7.38 9.71
C ALA A 176 -2.57 -8.30 8.82
N LYS A 177 -2.49 -9.63 9.00
CA LYS A 177 -3.34 -10.61 8.29
C LYS A 177 -4.82 -10.39 8.55
N ASP A 178 -5.21 -10.08 9.78
CA ASP A 178 -6.60 -9.78 10.13
C ASP A 178 -7.11 -8.53 9.38
N PHE A 179 -6.28 -7.50 9.26
CA PHE A 179 -6.62 -6.32 8.47
C PHE A 179 -6.72 -6.63 6.97
N ALA A 180 -5.75 -7.37 6.41
CA ALA A 180 -5.77 -7.78 5.01
C ALA A 180 -7.04 -8.59 4.68
N SER A 181 -7.39 -9.56 5.55
CA SER A 181 -8.61 -10.35 5.41
C SER A 181 -9.88 -9.49 5.42
N LYS A 182 -9.98 -8.52 6.34
CA LYS A 182 -11.12 -7.59 6.40
C LYS A 182 -11.28 -6.79 5.12
N TYR A 183 -10.19 -6.27 4.54
CA TYR A 183 -10.25 -5.54 3.28
C TYR A 183 -10.58 -6.46 2.10
N THR A 184 -10.02 -7.67 2.05
CA THR A 184 -10.37 -8.68 1.05
C THR A 184 -11.86 -9.00 1.08
N MET A 185 -12.43 -9.25 2.27
CA MET A 185 -13.87 -9.51 2.41
C MET A 185 -14.73 -8.32 2.02
N LYS A 186 -14.30 -7.08 2.29
CA LYS A 186 -14.99 -5.87 1.81
C LYS A 186 -15.02 -5.81 0.29
N ALA A 187 -13.91 -6.13 -0.38
CA ALA A 187 -13.85 -6.15 -1.84
C ALA A 187 -14.80 -7.23 -2.41
N ILE A 188 -14.72 -8.45 -1.91
CA ILE A 188 -15.58 -9.58 -2.33
C ILE A 188 -17.05 -9.19 -2.19
N HIS A 189 -17.47 -8.68 -1.03
CA HIS A 189 -18.85 -8.27 -0.79
C HIS A 189 -19.37 -7.21 -1.77
N GLN A 190 -18.51 -6.29 -2.24
CA GLN A 190 -18.90 -5.32 -3.25
C GLN A 190 -18.94 -5.94 -4.66
N ILE A 191 -18.03 -6.87 -4.97
CA ILE A 191 -17.98 -7.59 -6.24
C ILE A 191 -19.23 -8.46 -6.39
N GLU A 192 -19.66 -9.16 -5.34
CA GLU A 192 -20.88 -9.99 -5.35
C GLU A 192 -22.15 -9.22 -5.73
N LYS A 193 -22.18 -7.93 -5.48
CA LYS A 193 -23.30 -7.03 -5.82
C LYS A 193 -23.25 -6.49 -7.26
N LEU A 194 -22.18 -6.77 -8.00
CA LEU A 194 -22.14 -6.41 -9.41
C LEU A 194 -23.16 -7.25 -10.22
N PRO A 195 -23.66 -6.73 -11.33
CA PRO A 195 -24.47 -7.49 -12.26
C PRO A 195 -23.79 -8.80 -12.69
N GLU A 196 -24.56 -9.83 -12.97
CA GLU A 196 -24.04 -11.08 -13.51
C GLU A 196 -23.37 -10.85 -14.87
N ALA A 197 -22.14 -11.34 -15.00
CA ALA A 197 -21.34 -11.27 -16.22
C ALA A 197 -20.38 -12.46 -16.27
N ASP A 198 -19.94 -12.81 -17.49
CA ASP A 198 -19.07 -13.98 -17.72
C ASP A 198 -17.71 -13.90 -16.99
N VAL A 199 -17.32 -12.70 -16.53
CA VAL A 199 -16.03 -12.43 -15.86
C VAL A 199 -16.17 -11.94 -14.41
N LYS A 200 -17.34 -12.16 -13.79
CA LYS A 200 -17.59 -11.77 -12.39
C LYS A 200 -16.89 -12.65 -11.33
#